data_78b96c8a8e800d57ce6c2dba6791b220
#
_entry.id   78b96c8a8e800d57ce6c2dba6791b220
#
_cell.length_a   1.000
_cell.length_b   1.000
_cell.length_c   1.000
_cell.angle_alpha   90.00
_cell.angle_beta   90.00
_cell.angle_gamma   90.00
#
_symmetry.space_group_name_H-M   'P 1'
#
loop_
_entity.id
_entity.type
_entity.pdbx_description
1 polymer ?
#
loop_
_entity_poly.entity_id
_entity_poly.type
_entity_poly.pdbx_seq_one_letter_code
_entity_poly.pdbx_strand_id
1 'polypeptide(L)'
;DTMRYMVLGRTAPSAQRWVAELMDGWPRHVAWGVKLRAKEDRGEPMIGRAHLLPFGVVGLWDLDWLARKAEFRIVLGPNPAFERGRGTEATRLVLTYAFTALNLERVWLGTAAENVAARKCFEKCGFLQEGVLIQDFLGPDGRRGDNVRYAILKPRWEALTYDAKTAKERAEG
;
A
#
# COMPACT_ATOMS: atom_id res chain seq x y z
N ASP A 1 -9.98 1.00 13.90
CA ASP A 1 -11.00 0.38 13.05
C ASP A 1 -10.63 0.55 11.57
N THR A 2 -9.54 -0.10 11.17
CA THR A 2 -8.88 0.07 9.85
C THR A 2 -9.74 -0.46 8.69
N MET A 3 -10.66 -1.38 8.98
CA MET A 3 -11.61 -1.92 8.00
C MET A 3 -12.76 -0.97 7.66
N ARG A 4 -12.94 0.11 8.42
CA ARG A 4 -14.05 1.06 8.25
C ARG A 4 -14.01 1.78 6.90
N TYR A 5 -12.84 1.88 6.29
CA TYR A 5 -12.61 2.62 5.04
C TYR A 5 -12.48 1.73 3.79
N MET A 6 -12.67 0.42 3.97
CA MET A 6 -12.73 -0.51 2.85
C MET A 6 -14.07 -1.20 2.82
N VAL A 7 -14.89 -0.86 1.84
CA VAL A 7 -16.11 -1.60 1.52
C VAL A 7 -15.72 -2.89 0.82
N LEU A 8 -15.29 -3.86 1.60
CA LEU A 8 -15.28 -5.25 1.17
C LEU A 8 -16.61 -5.85 1.62
N GLY A 9 -17.66 -5.64 0.83
CA GLY A 9 -18.95 -6.30 0.99
C GLY A 9 -18.88 -7.80 0.69
N ARG A 10 -17.83 -8.48 1.20
CA ARG A 10 -17.58 -9.90 0.94
C ARG A 10 -17.44 -10.66 2.24
N THR A 11 -18.15 -11.79 2.34
CA THR A 11 -18.07 -12.76 3.42
C THR A 11 -16.70 -13.45 3.46
N ALA A 12 -16.32 -14.06 4.59
CA ALA A 12 -15.01 -14.73 4.77
C ALA A 12 -14.61 -15.71 3.66
N PRO A 13 -15.51 -16.55 3.09
CA PRO A 13 -15.17 -17.41 1.93
C PRO A 13 -14.80 -16.62 0.68
N SER A 14 -15.35 -15.41 0.50
CA SER A 14 -15.03 -14.53 -0.63
C SER A 14 -13.69 -13.80 -0.44
N ALA A 15 -13.19 -13.66 0.79
CA ALA A 15 -11.87 -13.09 1.06
C ALA A 15 -10.75 -14.03 0.60
N GLN A 16 -10.88 -15.35 0.82
CA GLN A 16 -9.94 -16.35 0.31
C GLN A 16 -9.89 -16.39 -1.22
N ARG A 17 -11.06 -16.36 -1.85
CA ARG A 17 -11.17 -16.30 -3.31
C ARG A 17 -10.57 -15.00 -3.86
N TRP A 18 -10.81 -13.88 -3.20
CA TRP A 18 -10.22 -12.60 -3.57
C TRP A 18 -8.69 -12.60 -3.47
N VAL A 19 -8.11 -13.21 -2.43
CA VAL A 19 -6.64 -13.39 -2.31
C VAL A 19 -6.11 -14.28 -3.43
N ALA A 20 -6.81 -15.36 -3.81
CA ALA A 20 -6.42 -16.22 -4.92
C ALA A 20 -6.47 -15.45 -6.26
N GLU A 21 -7.54 -14.71 -6.51
CA GLU A 21 -7.68 -13.84 -7.70
C GLU A 21 -6.58 -12.75 -7.77
N LEU A 22 -6.11 -12.26 -6.61
CA LEU A 22 -4.98 -11.32 -6.54
C LEU A 22 -3.65 -11.98 -6.92
N MET A 23 -3.47 -13.26 -6.60
CA MET A 23 -2.25 -13.99 -6.94
C MET A 23 -2.18 -14.33 -8.44
N ASP A 24 -3.32 -14.50 -9.11
CA ASP A 24 -3.42 -14.85 -10.51
C ASP A 24 -3.55 -13.62 -11.46
N GLY A 25 -3.56 -12.42 -10.90
CA GLY A 25 -3.92 -11.21 -11.67
C GLY A 25 -2.81 -10.60 -12.53
N TRP A 26 -1.61 -11.21 -12.58
CA TRP A 26 -0.56 -10.75 -13.49
C TRP A 26 -1.00 -10.89 -14.96
N PRO A 27 -0.81 -9.90 -15.85
CA PRO A 27 -0.07 -8.64 -15.68
C PRO A 27 -0.90 -7.41 -15.27
N ARG A 28 -2.14 -7.56 -14.81
CA ARG A 28 -3.02 -6.42 -14.46
C ARG A 28 -2.78 -5.86 -13.07
N HIS A 29 -2.33 -6.70 -12.15
CA HIS A 29 -1.98 -6.29 -10.79
C HIS A 29 -0.93 -7.21 -10.18
N VAL A 30 -0.25 -6.72 -9.15
CA VAL A 30 0.67 -7.46 -8.32
C VAL A 30 0.44 -7.08 -6.86
N ALA A 31 0.29 -8.09 -6.00
CA ALA A 31 0.00 -7.87 -4.59
C ALA A 31 0.85 -8.77 -3.69
N TRP A 32 1.11 -8.29 -2.48
CA TRP A 32 1.87 -9.00 -1.45
C TRP A 32 1.11 -9.04 -0.14
N GLY A 33 1.21 -10.15 0.57
CA GLY A 33 0.79 -10.23 1.95
C GLY A 33 1.78 -9.47 2.86
N VAL A 34 1.26 -8.64 3.74
CA VAL A 34 2.07 -7.94 4.76
C VAL A 34 2.18 -8.81 5.99
N LYS A 35 3.40 -9.18 6.37
CA LYS A 35 3.70 -9.93 7.59
C LYS A 35 4.58 -9.11 8.53
N LEU A 36 4.39 -9.27 9.84
CA LEU A 36 5.34 -8.74 10.81
C LEU A 36 6.54 -9.68 10.90
N ARG A 37 7.74 -9.13 10.81
CA ARG A 37 8.96 -9.89 11.09
C ARG A 37 9.04 -10.14 12.59
N ALA A 38 8.93 -11.38 13.01
CA ALA A 38 9.19 -11.73 14.41
C ALA A 38 10.67 -11.51 14.72
N LYS A 39 11.01 -11.06 15.95
CA LYS A 39 12.41 -10.87 16.37
C LYS A 39 13.25 -12.17 16.32
N GLU A 40 12.60 -13.31 16.20
CA GLU A 40 13.19 -14.66 16.27
C GLU A 40 13.21 -15.41 14.93
N ASP A 41 12.82 -14.78 13.80
CA ASP A 41 12.87 -15.44 12.48
C ASP A 41 14.33 -15.53 11.99
N ARG A 42 15.06 -16.45 12.59
CA ARG A 42 16.40 -16.88 12.14
C ARG A 42 16.26 -17.87 10.99
N GLY A 43 15.88 -17.39 9.82
CA GLY A 43 16.15 -18.08 8.55
C GLY A 43 15.40 -19.38 8.23
N GLU A 44 14.39 -19.80 9.00
CA GLU A 44 13.60 -20.97 8.66
C GLU A 44 12.54 -20.69 7.57
N PRO A 45 12.39 -21.57 6.58
CA PRO A 45 11.39 -21.40 5.53
C PRO A 45 9.97 -21.45 6.12
N MET A 46 9.18 -20.43 5.83
CA MET A 46 7.85 -20.16 6.40
C MET A 46 6.74 -21.04 5.79
N ILE A 47 7.01 -22.23 5.33
CA ILE A 47 6.04 -23.14 4.71
C ILE A 47 5.34 -23.93 5.81
N GLY A 48 4.03 -23.74 5.98
CA GLY A 48 3.16 -24.65 6.74
C GLY A 48 2.68 -24.20 8.12
N ARG A 49 2.89 -22.96 8.57
CA ARG A 49 2.40 -22.50 9.87
C ARG A 49 1.10 -21.67 9.75
N ALA A 50 -0.01 -22.25 10.17
CA ALA A 50 -1.37 -21.68 10.10
C ALA A 50 -1.56 -20.33 10.85
N HIS A 51 -0.63 -19.95 11.73
CA HIS A 51 -0.63 -18.69 12.47
C HIS A 51 0.08 -17.54 11.75
N LEU A 52 0.47 -17.74 10.49
CA LEU A 52 1.16 -16.75 9.67
C LEU A 52 0.25 -16.15 8.58
N LEU A 53 -1.03 -15.97 8.88
CA LEU A 53 -1.92 -15.23 8.01
C LEU A 53 -1.35 -13.80 7.83
N PRO A 54 -1.31 -13.27 6.59
CA PRO A 54 -0.87 -11.92 6.38
C PRO A 54 -1.78 -10.95 7.15
N PHE A 55 -1.19 -10.01 7.88
CA PHE A 55 -1.94 -8.97 8.58
C PHE A 55 -2.58 -7.96 7.63
N GLY A 56 -2.29 -8.05 6.35
CA GLY A 56 -2.80 -7.16 5.35
C GLY A 56 -2.32 -7.53 3.96
N VAL A 57 -2.79 -6.77 3.01
CA VAL A 57 -2.39 -6.86 1.60
C VAL A 57 -1.95 -5.48 1.13
N VAL A 58 -0.89 -5.44 0.35
CA VAL A 58 -0.40 -4.23 -0.30
C VAL A 58 -0.03 -4.58 -1.75
N GLY A 59 -0.19 -3.65 -2.67
CA GLY A 59 0.20 -3.92 -4.05
C GLY A 59 -0.10 -2.78 -5.01
N LEU A 60 0.00 -3.14 -6.29
CA LEU A 60 -0.26 -2.30 -7.44
C LEU A 60 -1.35 -2.93 -8.28
N TRP A 61 -2.37 -2.15 -8.63
CA TRP A 61 -3.51 -2.52 -9.44
C TRP A 61 -3.59 -1.65 -10.68
N ASP A 62 -4.40 -2.07 -11.62
CA ASP A 62 -4.64 -1.35 -12.87
C ASP A 62 -3.33 -0.92 -13.56
N LEU A 63 -2.40 -1.90 -13.66
CA LEU A 63 -1.12 -1.73 -14.33
C LEU A 63 -1.35 -1.37 -15.80
N ASP A 64 -1.05 -0.14 -16.14
CA ASP A 64 -1.03 0.36 -17.51
C ASP A 64 0.44 0.41 -17.98
N TRP A 65 0.83 -0.60 -18.73
CA TRP A 65 2.20 -0.77 -19.21
C TRP A 65 2.59 0.28 -20.26
N LEU A 66 1.62 0.79 -21.03
CA LEU A 66 1.86 1.82 -22.03
C LEU A 66 2.09 3.18 -21.38
N ALA A 67 1.20 3.57 -20.48
CA ALA A 67 1.34 4.81 -19.71
C ALA A 67 2.30 4.67 -18.50
N ARG A 68 2.81 3.48 -18.22
CA ARG A 68 3.74 3.17 -17.13
C ARG A 68 3.24 3.68 -15.78
N LYS A 69 1.97 3.38 -15.46
CA LYS A 69 1.30 3.80 -14.23
C LYS A 69 0.56 2.66 -13.57
N ALA A 70 0.32 2.77 -12.26
CA ALA A 70 -0.51 1.84 -11.51
C ALA A 70 -1.20 2.53 -10.34
N GLU A 71 -2.30 1.92 -9.87
CA GLU A 71 -2.94 2.27 -8.61
C GLU A 71 -2.29 1.51 -7.45
N PHE A 72 -1.87 2.23 -6.43
CA PHE A 72 -1.41 1.64 -5.18
C PHE A 72 -2.59 1.41 -4.23
N ARG A 73 -2.67 0.21 -3.67
CA ARG A 73 -3.66 -0.11 -2.63
C ARG A 73 -2.98 -0.80 -1.45
N ILE A 74 -3.43 -0.48 -0.24
CA ILE A 74 -2.98 -1.10 1.00
C ILE A 74 -4.15 -1.32 1.95
N VAL A 75 -4.23 -2.51 2.50
CA VAL A 75 -5.16 -2.88 3.56
C VAL A 75 -4.39 -3.52 4.68
N LEU A 76 -4.50 -2.96 5.87
CA LEU A 76 -3.90 -3.53 7.06
C LEU A 76 -5.01 -3.89 8.04
N GLY A 77 -4.96 -5.09 8.60
CA GLY A 77 -5.88 -5.52 9.65
C GLY A 77 -5.66 -4.79 10.97
N PRO A 78 -6.61 -4.88 11.90
CA PRO A 78 -6.51 -4.28 13.21
C PRO A 78 -5.42 -5.01 14.03
N ASN A 79 -4.26 -4.39 14.14
CA ASN A 79 -3.16 -4.90 14.96
C ASN A 79 -2.42 -3.72 15.59
N PRO A 80 -2.26 -3.67 16.93
CA PRO A 80 -1.55 -2.58 17.62
C PRO A 80 -0.11 -2.36 17.13
N ALA A 81 0.51 -3.39 16.54
CA ALA A 81 1.84 -3.26 15.95
C ALA A 81 1.88 -2.41 14.67
N PHE A 82 0.74 -2.14 14.01
CA PHE A 82 0.66 -1.29 12.82
C PHE A 82 0.75 0.21 13.13
N GLU A 83 0.46 0.62 14.35
CA GLU A 83 0.59 2.03 14.80
C GLU A 83 2.03 2.57 14.75
N ARG A 84 3.01 1.69 14.48
CA ARG A 84 4.45 2.00 14.51
C ARG A 84 5.09 2.24 13.13
N GLY A 85 4.38 2.81 12.16
CA GLY A 85 4.96 3.17 10.86
C GLY A 85 5.04 2.04 9.83
N ARG A 86 4.43 0.87 10.09
CA ARG A 86 4.45 -0.30 9.19
C ARG A 86 3.79 -0.04 7.85
N GLY A 87 2.71 0.75 7.83
CA GLY A 87 2.09 1.19 6.57
C GLY A 87 3.05 2.00 5.70
N THR A 88 3.82 2.89 6.31
CA THR A 88 4.85 3.68 5.63
C THR A 88 5.97 2.80 5.08
N GLU A 89 6.43 1.81 5.85
CA GLU A 89 7.46 0.85 5.44
C GLU A 89 6.98 0.01 4.24
N ALA A 90 5.80 -0.58 4.34
CA ALA A 90 5.20 -1.37 3.26
C ALA A 90 4.99 -0.54 1.99
N THR A 91 4.50 0.69 2.12
CA THR A 91 4.32 1.62 1.00
C THR A 91 5.65 1.91 0.31
N ARG A 92 6.72 2.22 1.06
CA ARG A 92 8.06 2.48 0.50
C ARG A 92 8.63 1.27 -0.25
N LEU A 93 8.45 0.06 0.27
CA LEU A 93 8.89 -1.17 -0.40
C LEU A 93 8.19 -1.35 -1.75
N VAL A 94 6.87 -1.16 -1.80
CA VAL A 94 6.10 -1.25 -3.05
C VAL A 94 6.50 -0.15 -4.04
N LEU A 95 6.73 1.08 -3.59
CA LEU A 95 7.21 2.16 -4.46
C LEU A 95 8.59 1.85 -5.03
N THR A 96 9.49 1.29 -4.22
CA THR A 96 10.79 0.83 -4.71
C THR A 96 10.62 -0.19 -5.83
N TYR A 97 9.80 -1.21 -5.63
CA TYR A 97 9.53 -2.21 -6.66
C TYR A 97 8.88 -1.59 -7.92
N ALA A 98 7.89 -0.71 -7.73
CA ALA A 98 7.21 -0.04 -8.83
C ALA A 98 8.17 0.73 -9.74
N PHE A 99 9.07 1.50 -9.16
CA PHE A 99 9.97 2.37 -9.93
C PHE A 99 11.25 1.70 -10.39
N THR A 100 11.77 0.69 -9.66
CA THR A 100 13.01 0.00 -10.05
C THR A 100 12.76 -1.25 -10.89
N ALA A 101 11.87 -2.15 -10.46
CA ALA A 101 11.64 -3.43 -11.12
C ALA A 101 10.61 -3.33 -12.25
N LEU A 102 9.49 -2.62 -12.04
CA LEU A 102 8.45 -2.44 -13.06
C LEU A 102 8.68 -1.22 -13.95
N ASN A 103 9.65 -0.37 -13.59
CA ASN A 103 9.99 0.85 -14.32
C ASN A 103 8.78 1.74 -14.62
N LEU A 104 7.87 1.86 -13.63
CA LEU A 104 6.72 2.76 -13.74
C LEU A 104 7.17 4.21 -13.68
N GLU A 105 6.37 5.10 -14.25
CA GLU A 105 6.58 6.56 -14.20
C GLU A 105 5.70 7.23 -13.15
N ARG A 106 4.57 6.58 -12.80
CA ARG A 106 3.58 7.15 -11.91
C ARG A 106 2.89 6.06 -11.07
N VAL A 107 2.79 6.31 -9.79
CA VAL A 107 1.94 5.55 -8.86
C VAL A 107 0.93 6.49 -8.24
N TRP A 108 -0.36 6.13 -8.29
CA TRP A 108 -1.43 6.94 -7.72
C TRP A 108 -2.27 6.10 -6.75
N LEU A 109 -3.04 6.77 -5.92
CA LEU A 109 -3.97 6.15 -4.97
C LEU A 109 -5.15 7.06 -4.67
N GLY A 110 -6.21 6.47 -4.13
CA GLY A 110 -7.33 7.19 -3.52
C GLY A 110 -7.51 6.75 -2.07
N THR A 111 -7.95 7.67 -1.22
CA THR A 111 -8.29 7.37 0.17
C THR A 111 -9.39 8.28 0.67
N ALA A 112 -10.21 7.79 1.63
CA ALA A 112 -11.24 8.61 2.26
C ALA A 112 -10.65 9.88 2.88
N ALA A 113 -11.30 11.02 2.67
CA ALA A 113 -10.85 12.31 3.19
C ALA A 113 -10.68 12.31 4.71
N GLU A 114 -11.54 11.58 5.42
CA GLU A 114 -11.50 11.39 6.86
C GLU A 114 -10.43 10.42 7.35
N ASN A 115 -9.80 9.64 6.47
CA ASN A 115 -8.71 8.73 6.83
C ASN A 115 -7.38 9.48 6.99
N VAL A 116 -7.31 10.34 8.02
CA VAL A 116 -6.14 11.19 8.29
C VAL A 116 -4.86 10.38 8.48
N ALA A 117 -4.96 9.19 9.09
CA ALA A 117 -3.81 8.33 9.32
C ALA A 117 -3.19 7.83 8.00
N ALA A 118 -4.01 7.38 7.05
CA ALA A 118 -3.55 6.96 5.72
C ALA A 118 -2.97 8.14 4.93
N ARG A 119 -3.64 9.30 4.93
CA ARG A 119 -3.17 10.52 4.26
C ARG A 119 -1.77 10.91 4.74
N LYS A 120 -1.56 11.01 6.07
CA LYS A 120 -0.23 11.28 6.65
C LYS A 120 0.81 10.22 6.28
N CYS A 121 0.41 8.96 6.19
CA CYS A 121 1.29 7.87 5.77
C CYS A 121 1.77 8.08 4.33
N PHE A 122 0.86 8.38 3.40
CA PHE A 122 1.19 8.59 1.99
C PHE A 122 2.02 9.85 1.76
N GLU A 123 1.70 10.95 2.45
CA GLU A 123 2.49 12.19 2.41
C GLU A 123 3.94 11.95 2.88
N LYS A 124 4.14 11.16 3.96
CA LYS A 124 5.49 10.73 4.42
C LYS A 124 6.23 9.85 3.43
N CYS A 125 5.52 9.18 2.52
CA CYS A 125 6.12 8.39 1.44
C CYS A 125 6.41 9.23 0.18
N GLY A 126 6.05 10.51 0.20
CA GLY A 126 6.32 11.45 -0.90
C GLY A 126 5.17 11.64 -1.88
N PHE A 127 4.02 11.03 -1.64
CA PHE A 127 2.83 11.30 -2.44
C PHE A 127 2.37 12.75 -2.28
N LEU A 128 1.90 13.34 -3.37
CA LEU A 128 1.29 14.66 -3.40
C LEU A 128 -0.20 14.54 -3.66
N GLN A 129 -0.99 15.33 -2.97
CA GLN A 129 -2.42 15.43 -3.24
C GLN A 129 -2.64 16.12 -4.58
N GLU A 130 -3.47 15.51 -5.44
CA GLU A 130 -3.83 16.06 -6.76
C GLU A 130 -5.25 16.62 -6.79
N GLY A 131 -6.12 16.13 -5.92
CA GLY A 131 -7.51 16.60 -5.89
C GLY A 131 -8.37 15.86 -4.87
N VAL A 132 -9.63 16.27 -4.83
CA VAL A 132 -10.68 15.65 -4.03
C VAL A 132 -11.85 15.35 -4.94
N LEU A 133 -12.28 14.09 -4.97
CA LEU A 133 -13.46 13.65 -5.67
C LEU A 133 -14.62 13.65 -4.68
N ILE A 134 -15.58 14.55 -4.88
CA ILE A 134 -16.69 14.77 -3.96
C ILE A 134 -17.68 13.60 -4.02
N GLN A 135 -18.03 13.03 -2.86
CA GLN A 135 -18.99 11.94 -2.72
C GLN A 135 -18.69 10.71 -3.60
N ASP A 136 -17.40 10.42 -3.81
CA ASP A 136 -16.91 9.43 -4.76
C ASP A 136 -17.10 7.98 -4.29
N PHE A 137 -17.22 7.74 -2.99
CA PHE A 137 -17.44 6.39 -2.47
C PHE A 137 -18.62 6.32 -1.50
N LEU A 138 -19.12 5.09 -1.31
CA LEU A 138 -20.15 4.78 -0.33
C LEU A 138 -19.51 4.09 0.87
N GLY A 139 -19.62 4.70 2.04
CA GLY A 139 -19.15 4.12 3.30
C GLY A 139 -19.99 2.92 3.74
N PRO A 140 -19.50 2.10 4.68
CA PRO A 140 -20.23 0.94 5.20
C PRO A 140 -21.51 1.32 5.98
N ASP A 141 -21.62 2.58 6.40
CA ASP A 141 -22.78 3.18 7.04
C ASP A 141 -23.82 3.74 6.04
N GLY A 142 -23.60 3.53 4.74
CA GLY A 142 -24.46 4.03 3.66
C GLY A 142 -24.28 5.51 3.34
N ARG A 143 -23.35 6.21 3.97
CA ARG A 143 -23.05 7.61 3.66
C ARG A 143 -22.04 7.72 2.53
N ARG A 144 -22.22 8.73 1.69
CA ARG A 144 -21.23 9.07 0.69
C ARG A 144 -20.09 9.86 1.32
N GLY A 145 -18.86 9.55 0.88
CA GLY A 145 -17.66 10.20 1.36
C GLY A 145 -16.80 10.71 0.22
N ASP A 146 -15.99 11.70 0.53
CA ASP A 146 -15.03 12.29 -0.41
C ASP A 146 -13.78 11.43 -0.51
N ASN A 147 -13.24 11.30 -1.71
CA ASN A 147 -12.03 10.55 -1.99
C ASN A 147 -10.90 11.53 -2.35
N VAL A 148 -9.83 11.50 -1.57
CA VAL A 148 -8.64 12.31 -1.83
C VAL A 148 -7.70 11.52 -2.72
N ARG A 149 -7.40 12.09 -3.89
CA ARG A 149 -6.47 11.52 -4.87
C ARG A 149 -5.06 11.99 -4.60
N TYR A 150 -4.14 11.05 -4.58
CA TYR A 150 -2.71 11.28 -4.42
C TYR A 150 -1.93 10.62 -5.56
N ALA A 151 -0.76 11.17 -5.88
CA ALA A 151 0.19 10.52 -6.76
C ALA A 151 1.64 10.82 -6.38
N ILE A 152 2.52 9.94 -6.82
CA ILE A 152 3.98 10.15 -6.81
C ILE A 152 4.53 9.78 -8.18
N LEU A 153 5.40 10.65 -8.72
CA LEU A 153 6.11 10.44 -9.96
C LEU A 153 7.52 9.92 -9.67
N LYS A 154 8.06 9.15 -10.60
CA LYS A 154 9.40 8.55 -10.49
C LYS A 154 10.51 9.57 -10.17
N PRO A 155 10.61 10.74 -10.85
CA PRO A 155 11.65 11.71 -10.52
C PRO A 155 11.59 12.24 -9.08
N ARG A 156 10.37 12.43 -8.55
CA ARG A 156 10.19 12.83 -7.16
C ARG A 156 10.62 11.73 -6.18
N TRP A 157 10.28 10.48 -6.47
CA TRP A 157 10.70 9.34 -5.65
C TRP A 157 12.22 9.19 -5.64
N GLU A 158 12.87 9.33 -6.80
CA GLU A 158 14.33 9.29 -6.94
C GLU A 158 15.01 10.37 -6.10
N ALA A 159 14.54 11.62 -6.17
CA ALA A 159 15.06 12.72 -5.38
C ALA A 159 14.97 12.44 -3.87
N LEU A 160 13.80 12.03 -3.36
CA LEU A 160 13.62 11.70 -1.95
C LEU A 160 14.47 10.51 -1.48
N THR A 161 14.70 9.53 -2.35
CA THR A 161 15.53 8.37 -2.03
C THR A 161 17.01 8.72 -2.00
N TYR A 162 17.46 9.58 -2.92
CA TYR A 162 18.83 10.09 -2.97
C TYR A 162 19.16 10.90 -1.72
N ASP A 163 18.28 11.86 -1.35
CA ASP A 163 18.47 12.70 -0.17
C ASP A 163 18.55 11.88 1.12
N ALA A 164 17.68 10.86 1.26
CA ALA A 164 17.69 9.97 2.41
C ALA A 164 18.98 9.14 2.51
N LYS A 165 19.52 8.67 1.38
CA LYS A 165 20.76 7.91 1.32
C LYS A 165 21.97 8.77 1.70
N THR A 166 22.06 9.96 1.12
CA THR A 166 23.15 10.92 1.40
C THR A 166 23.13 11.38 2.86
N ALA A 167 21.94 11.62 3.43
CA ALA A 167 21.80 11.99 4.83
C ALA A 167 22.30 10.87 5.77
N LYS A 168 22.03 9.60 5.41
CA LYS A 168 22.48 8.44 6.18
C LYS A 168 24.01 8.30 6.14
N GLU A 169 24.61 8.40 4.97
CA GLU A 169 26.07 8.33 4.77
C GLU A 169 26.79 9.42 5.56
N ARG A 170 26.25 10.63 5.65
CA ARG A 170 26.81 11.73 6.46
C ARG A 170 26.68 11.53 7.95
N ALA A 171 25.74 10.71 8.40
CA ALA A 171 25.53 10.44 9.84
C ALA A 171 26.38 9.26 10.35
N GLU A 172 26.89 8.43 9.43
CA GLU A 172 27.70 7.24 9.74
C GLU A 172 29.22 7.49 9.55
N GLY A 173 29.65 8.64 9.00
CA GLY A 173 31.03 9.05 8.80
C GLY A 173 31.45 10.15 9.76
#